data_f29c1a4f979eb9311c8cf9243996380b
#
_entry.id   f29c1a4f979eb9311c8cf9243996380b
#
_cell.length_a   1.000
_cell.length_b   1.000
_cell.length_c   1.000
_cell.angle_alpha   90.00
_cell.angle_beta   90.00
_cell.angle_gamma   90.00
#
_symmetry.space_group_name_H-M   'P 1'
#
loop_
_entity.id
_entity.type
_entity.pdbx_description
1 polymer ?
#
loop_
_entity_poly.entity_id
_entity_poly.type
_entity_poly.pdbx_seq_one_letter_code
_entity_poly.pdbx_strand_id
1 'polypeptide(L)'
;MFLSRIQFFLFLVLVGTDLPELAGQGLAPKNRALQFDSKIKPFLSKYCYDCHGEGSTKGQVSLDDPQRGAHQMGNRKLWLQIWENLRSDLMPPAKKVQPEIAERQEVIHWIERNVFLLDHENPDPGRITMRRLNRVEYSHTIKDLLGIEFNVTDNFPPDDTGYGFDT
;
A
#
# COMPACT_ATOMS: atom_id res chain seq x y z
N MET A 1 1.76 -15.40 -74.59
CA MET A 1 2.84 -15.83 -73.74
C MET A 1 3.37 -14.56 -72.97
N PHE A 2 2.67 -14.23 -71.89
CA PHE A 2 3.10 -13.16 -71.00
C PHE A 2 2.69 -13.54 -69.54
N LEU A 3 3.68 -13.92 -68.76
CA LEU A 3 3.53 -14.18 -67.34
C LEU A 3 3.54 -12.86 -66.57
N SER A 4 2.42 -12.48 -65.99
CA SER A 4 2.32 -11.36 -65.05
C SER A 4 2.63 -11.84 -63.63
N ARG A 5 3.73 -11.38 -63.06
CA ARG A 5 4.11 -11.56 -61.67
C ARG A 5 3.28 -10.63 -60.79
N ILE A 6 2.34 -11.17 -60.02
CA ILE A 6 1.66 -10.47 -58.95
C ILE A 6 2.54 -10.55 -57.74
N GLN A 7 3.17 -9.44 -57.39
CA GLN A 7 3.92 -9.26 -56.15
C GLN A 7 2.95 -8.88 -55.04
N PHE A 8 2.66 -9.83 -54.15
CA PHE A 8 1.91 -9.56 -52.91
C PHE A 8 2.82 -8.83 -51.96
N PHE A 9 2.59 -7.52 -51.79
CA PHE A 9 3.18 -6.75 -50.70
C PHE A 9 2.39 -7.05 -49.42
N LEU A 10 2.97 -7.87 -48.56
CA LEU A 10 2.46 -8.11 -47.21
C LEU A 10 2.85 -6.89 -46.34
N PHE A 11 1.89 -5.97 -46.14
CA PHE A 11 2.03 -4.86 -45.21
C PHE A 11 1.83 -5.38 -43.78
N LEU A 12 2.92 -5.68 -43.10
CA LEU A 12 2.91 -6.01 -41.67
C LEU A 12 2.66 -4.73 -40.86
N VAL A 13 1.40 -4.46 -40.54
CA VAL A 13 1.01 -3.41 -39.64
C VAL A 13 1.40 -3.88 -38.21
N LEU A 14 2.55 -3.43 -37.73
CA LEU A 14 2.90 -3.50 -36.31
C LEU A 14 1.98 -2.53 -35.54
N VAL A 15 0.85 -3.01 -35.10
CA VAL A 15 0.05 -2.32 -34.09
C VAL A 15 0.83 -2.45 -32.78
N GLY A 16 1.60 -1.42 -32.45
CA GLY A 16 2.15 -1.26 -31.12
C GLY A 16 1.00 -1.11 -30.14
N THR A 17 0.70 -2.16 -29.40
CA THR A 17 -0.19 -2.07 -28.27
C THR A 17 0.59 -1.40 -27.13
N ASP A 18 0.52 -0.06 -27.06
CA ASP A 18 0.83 0.66 -25.84
C ASP A 18 -0.19 0.21 -24.79
N LEU A 19 0.17 -0.82 -24.04
CA LEU A 19 -0.55 -1.16 -22.82
C LEU A 19 -0.32 0.00 -21.86
N PRO A 20 -1.38 0.70 -21.40
CA PRO A 20 -1.20 1.67 -20.34
C PRO A 20 -0.68 0.93 -19.11
N GLU A 21 0.55 1.28 -18.72
CA GLU A 21 1.13 0.85 -17.45
C GLU A 21 0.22 1.37 -16.35
N LEU A 22 -0.56 0.48 -15.74
CA LEU A 22 -1.37 0.72 -14.56
C LEU A 22 -0.43 0.88 -13.35
N ALA A 23 0.39 1.92 -13.40
CA ALA A 23 1.10 2.42 -12.24
C ALA A 23 0.06 3.10 -11.35
N GLY A 24 -0.11 2.59 -10.14
CA GLY A 24 -0.96 3.22 -9.13
C GLY A 24 -0.67 4.73 -9.08
N GLN A 25 -1.73 5.56 -9.08
CA GLN A 25 -1.67 7.01 -9.36
C GLN A 25 -1.01 7.85 -8.25
N GLY A 26 0.09 7.37 -7.68
CA GLY A 26 0.99 8.19 -6.88
C GLY A 26 1.68 9.24 -7.76
N LEU A 27 1.94 10.41 -7.19
CA LEU A 27 2.72 11.44 -7.89
C LEU A 27 4.07 10.88 -8.37
N ALA A 28 4.55 11.36 -9.50
CA ALA A 28 5.90 11.07 -9.97
C ALA A 28 6.93 11.39 -8.86
N PRO A 29 8.03 10.63 -8.72
CA PRO A 29 8.98 10.78 -7.62
C PRO A 29 9.45 12.22 -7.39
N LYS A 30 9.69 12.98 -8.47
CA LYS A 30 10.09 14.39 -8.42
C LYS A 30 8.98 15.26 -7.78
N ASN A 31 7.73 15.04 -8.13
CA ASN A 31 6.61 15.81 -7.59
C ASN A 31 6.36 15.48 -6.10
N ARG A 32 6.61 14.23 -5.68
CA ARG A 32 6.54 13.83 -4.26
C ARG A 32 7.58 14.56 -3.42
N ALA A 33 8.82 14.64 -3.90
CA ALA A 33 9.89 15.35 -3.21
C ALA A 33 9.58 16.85 -3.07
N LEU A 34 9.11 17.49 -4.14
CA LEU A 34 8.71 18.90 -4.11
C LEU A 34 7.56 19.18 -3.13
N GLN A 35 6.57 18.31 -3.09
CA GLN A 35 5.46 18.43 -2.12
C GLN A 35 5.93 18.16 -0.70
N PHE A 36 6.84 17.21 -0.49
CA PHE A 36 7.44 16.99 0.82
C PHE A 36 8.12 18.27 1.32
N ASP A 37 8.99 18.87 0.54
CA ASP A 37 9.74 20.07 0.94
C ASP A 37 8.83 21.29 1.16
N SER A 38 7.79 21.45 0.35
CA SER A 38 6.93 22.63 0.40
C SER A 38 5.79 22.56 1.41
N LYS A 39 5.30 21.35 1.74
CA LYS A 39 4.12 21.15 2.61
C LYS A 39 4.41 20.33 3.85
N ILE A 40 5.06 19.17 3.68
CA ILE A 40 5.21 18.22 4.77
C ILE A 40 6.32 18.61 5.73
N LYS A 41 7.48 18.97 5.19
CA LYS A 41 8.62 19.41 6.01
C LYS A 41 8.29 20.63 6.89
N PRO A 42 7.61 21.68 6.42
CA PRO A 42 7.16 22.78 7.28
C PRO A 42 6.22 22.33 8.39
N PHE A 43 5.28 21.42 8.10
CA PHE A 43 4.40 20.83 9.12
C PHE A 43 5.21 20.08 10.19
N LEU A 44 6.12 19.20 9.78
CA LEU A 44 6.98 18.44 10.70
C LEU A 44 7.86 19.38 11.54
N SER A 45 8.43 20.42 10.94
CA SER A 45 9.24 21.41 11.64
C SER A 45 8.42 22.15 12.71
N LYS A 46 7.20 22.55 12.38
CA LYS A 46 6.32 23.31 13.27
C LYS A 46 5.80 22.49 14.46
N TYR A 47 5.51 21.21 14.26
CA TYR A 47 4.76 20.41 15.23
C TYR A 47 5.54 19.22 15.81
N CYS A 48 6.61 18.78 15.16
CA CYS A 48 7.29 17.52 15.50
C CYS A 48 8.77 17.69 15.89
N TYR A 49 9.52 18.59 15.23
CA TYR A 49 10.99 18.66 15.38
C TYR A 49 11.45 19.08 16.76
N ASP A 50 10.69 19.89 17.50
CA ASP A 50 11.00 20.23 18.91
C ASP A 50 11.26 18.98 19.79
N CYS A 51 10.68 17.84 19.43
CA CYS A 51 10.86 16.58 20.12
C CYS A 51 11.56 15.49 19.29
N HIS A 52 11.44 15.54 17.97
CA HIS A 52 11.87 14.48 17.06
C HIS A 52 12.77 14.99 15.94
N GLY A 53 13.51 16.05 16.15
CA GLY A 53 14.45 16.64 15.19
C GLY A 53 15.36 17.65 15.87
N GLU A 54 16.22 18.32 15.09
CA GLU A 54 17.16 19.36 15.57
C GLU A 54 17.99 18.92 16.77
N GLY A 55 18.43 17.65 16.77
CA GLY A 55 19.20 17.03 17.84
C GLY A 55 18.36 16.39 18.95
N SER A 56 17.04 16.51 18.93
CA SER A 56 16.14 15.83 19.87
C SER A 56 15.63 14.50 19.26
N THR A 57 15.66 13.42 20.05
CA THR A 57 15.27 12.07 19.60
C THR A 57 14.33 11.40 20.60
N LYS A 58 13.33 12.12 21.08
CA LYS A 58 12.36 11.55 22.04
C LYS A 58 11.67 10.32 21.45
N GLY A 59 11.54 9.27 22.24
CA GLY A 59 11.03 7.99 21.78
C GLY A 59 11.91 7.29 20.74
N GLN A 60 13.20 7.65 20.66
CA GLN A 60 14.18 7.13 19.69
C GLN A 60 13.81 7.42 18.23
N VAL A 61 13.06 8.50 18.01
CA VAL A 61 12.63 8.94 16.66
C VAL A 61 13.33 10.25 16.33
N SER A 62 13.99 10.30 15.16
CA SER A 62 14.56 11.50 14.53
C SER A 62 13.95 11.63 13.14
N LEU A 63 13.15 12.67 12.93
CA LEU A 63 12.45 12.88 11.68
C LEU A 63 13.30 13.60 10.64
N ASP A 64 14.35 14.28 11.07
CA ASP A 64 15.32 15.02 10.25
C ASP A 64 16.60 14.22 9.94
N ASP A 65 16.72 12.98 10.42
CA ASP A 65 17.87 12.09 10.12
C ASP A 65 18.01 11.90 8.59
N PRO A 66 19.19 12.21 8.01
CA PRO A 66 19.41 12.09 6.57
C PRO A 66 19.24 10.68 5.98
N GLN A 67 19.39 9.66 6.79
CA GLN A 67 19.35 8.26 6.35
C GLN A 67 18.05 7.55 6.71
N ARG A 68 17.40 7.95 7.80
CA ARG A 68 16.26 7.25 8.38
C ARG A 68 15.06 8.13 8.69
N GLY A 69 15.20 9.45 8.50
CA GLY A 69 14.15 10.42 8.80
C GLY A 69 12.99 10.45 7.80
N ALA A 70 12.12 11.42 7.99
CA ALA A 70 10.88 11.52 7.24
C ALA A 70 11.06 11.80 5.73
N HIS A 71 12.17 12.43 5.30
CA HIS A 71 12.44 12.61 3.87
C HIS A 71 12.76 11.29 3.15
N GLN A 72 13.06 10.20 3.87
CA GLN A 72 13.18 8.85 3.32
C GLN A 72 11.78 8.22 3.19
N MET A 73 11.09 8.50 2.10
CA MET A 73 9.73 8.00 1.86
C MET A 73 9.64 6.47 1.83
N GLY A 74 10.74 5.77 1.57
CA GLY A 74 10.84 4.31 1.66
C GLY A 74 10.80 3.76 3.08
N ASN A 75 10.98 4.59 4.11
CA ASN A 75 10.89 4.16 5.50
C ASN A 75 9.42 4.02 5.94
N ARG A 76 8.72 3.01 5.38
CA ARG A 76 7.29 2.78 5.64
C ARG A 76 6.97 2.62 7.13
N LYS A 77 7.89 2.04 7.91
CA LYS A 77 7.67 1.84 9.35
C LYS A 77 7.57 3.19 10.09
N LEU A 78 8.47 4.12 9.81
CA LEU A 78 8.42 5.46 10.39
C LEU A 78 7.15 6.20 9.96
N TRP A 79 6.83 6.15 8.66
CA TRP A 79 5.65 6.81 8.13
C TRP A 79 4.35 6.23 8.66
N LEU A 80 4.28 4.92 8.90
CA LEU A 80 3.14 4.28 9.53
C LEU A 80 2.94 4.81 10.96
N GLN A 81 4.02 4.90 11.74
CA GLN A 81 3.96 5.47 13.09
C GLN A 81 3.50 6.94 13.08
N ILE A 82 4.00 7.76 12.15
CA ILE A 82 3.56 9.15 12.01
C ILE A 82 2.07 9.20 11.70
N TRP A 83 1.61 8.42 10.73
CA TRP A 83 0.22 8.36 10.29
C TRP A 83 -0.73 7.90 11.40
N GLU A 84 -0.41 6.81 12.10
CA GLU A 84 -1.19 6.29 13.22
C GLU A 84 -1.32 7.32 14.34
N ASN A 85 -0.23 7.96 14.72
CA ASN A 85 -0.22 8.98 15.78
C ASN A 85 -0.99 10.26 15.40
N LEU A 86 -0.94 10.67 14.13
CA LEU A 86 -1.73 11.81 13.65
C LEU A 86 -3.23 11.47 13.59
N ARG A 87 -3.59 10.25 13.15
CA ARG A 87 -5.00 9.81 13.06
C ARG A 87 -5.66 9.63 14.42
N SER A 88 -4.90 9.18 15.39
CA SER A 88 -5.41 8.92 16.76
C SER A 88 -5.27 10.13 17.69
N ASP A 89 -4.87 11.28 17.19
CA ASP A 89 -4.64 12.52 17.96
C ASP A 89 -3.63 12.35 19.13
N LEU A 90 -2.75 11.35 19.05
CA LEU A 90 -1.72 11.11 20.06
C LEU A 90 -0.52 12.05 19.92
N MET A 91 -0.27 12.53 18.69
CA MET A 91 0.80 13.48 18.41
C MET A 91 0.29 14.66 17.56
N PRO A 92 0.73 15.89 17.88
CA PRO A 92 1.53 16.29 19.02
C PRO A 92 0.83 16.02 20.36
N PRO A 93 1.58 15.87 21.50
CA PRO A 93 0.96 15.68 22.80
C PRO A 93 0.03 16.85 23.16
N ALA A 94 -1.05 16.60 23.89
CA ALA A 94 -2.12 17.57 24.18
C ALA A 94 -1.64 18.92 24.80
N LYS A 95 -0.46 18.94 25.44
CA LYS A 95 0.13 20.16 26.03
C LYS A 95 0.93 21.00 25.03
N LYS A 96 1.10 20.52 23.80
CA LYS A 96 1.83 21.21 22.73
C LYS A 96 0.86 21.87 21.75
N VAL A 97 1.40 22.77 20.92
CA VAL A 97 0.63 23.40 19.85
C VAL A 97 0.06 22.30 18.94
N GLN A 98 -1.23 22.36 18.72
CA GLN A 98 -1.92 21.40 17.87
C GLN A 98 -2.08 21.94 16.43
N PRO A 99 -1.94 21.11 15.42
CA PRO A 99 -2.28 21.50 14.06
C PRO A 99 -3.80 21.70 13.92
N GLU A 100 -4.17 22.60 13.03
CA GLU A 100 -5.56 22.69 12.58
C GLU A 100 -6.03 21.38 11.93
N ILE A 101 -7.31 21.08 12.06
CA ILE A 101 -7.89 19.84 11.52
C ILE A 101 -7.55 19.70 10.02
N ALA A 102 -7.65 20.77 9.26
CA ALA A 102 -7.34 20.77 7.83
C ALA A 102 -5.86 20.49 7.54
N GLU A 103 -4.92 21.12 8.30
CA GLU A 103 -3.49 20.85 8.16
C GLU A 103 -3.15 19.38 8.46
N ARG A 104 -3.75 18.83 9.51
CA ARG A 104 -3.58 17.43 9.90
C ARG A 104 -4.07 16.49 8.82
N GLN A 105 -5.28 16.70 8.31
CA GLN A 105 -5.87 15.89 7.26
C GLN A 105 -5.09 15.96 5.94
N GLU A 106 -4.55 17.12 5.58
CA GLU A 106 -3.71 17.27 4.40
C GLU A 106 -2.46 16.36 4.48
N VAL A 107 -1.81 16.31 5.65
CA VAL A 107 -0.63 15.47 5.87
C VAL A 107 -0.99 13.98 5.87
N ILE A 108 -2.09 13.60 6.53
CA ILE A 108 -2.59 12.22 6.53
C ILE A 108 -2.85 11.75 5.10
N HIS A 109 -3.62 12.50 4.31
CA HIS A 109 -3.92 12.17 2.92
C HIS A 109 -2.66 12.15 2.03
N TRP A 110 -1.71 13.05 2.30
CA TRP A 110 -0.44 13.04 1.57
C TRP A 110 0.34 11.74 1.85
N ILE A 111 0.41 11.28 3.11
CA ILE A 111 1.08 10.02 3.50
C ILE A 111 0.39 8.85 2.80
N GLU A 112 -0.93 8.76 2.88
CA GLU A 112 -1.72 7.70 2.26
C GLU A 112 -1.44 7.59 0.76
N ARG A 113 -1.47 8.71 0.06
CA ARG A 113 -1.32 8.75 -1.39
C ARG A 113 0.14 8.58 -1.86
N ASN A 114 1.12 9.14 -1.14
CA ASN A 114 2.49 9.25 -1.63
C ASN A 114 3.48 8.27 -0.98
N VAL A 115 3.19 7.80 0.22
CA VAL A 115 4.02 6.82 0.93
C VAL A 115 3.40 5.43 0.85
N PHE A 116 2.11 5.34 1.12
CA PHE A 116 1.40 4.05 1.09
C PHE A 116 0.87 3.71 -0.29
N LEU A 117 0.80 4.70 -1.20
CA LEU A 117 0.30 4.56 -2.57
C LEU A 117 -1.16 4.08 -2.61
N LEU A 118 -1.96 4.54 -1.64
CA LEU A 118 -3.38 4.23 -1.60
C LEU A 118 -4.12 5.11 -2.61
N ASP A 119 -4.89 4.47 -3.47
CA ASP A 119 -5.86 5.13 -4.34
C ASP A 119 -7.26 4.91 -3.76
N HIS A 120 -7.85 5.96 -3.20
CA HIS A 120 -9.18 5.88 -2.59
C HIS A 120 -10.30 5.81 -3.64
N GLU A 121 -10.03 6.21 -4.88
CA GLU A 121 -10.99 6.14 -5.99
C GLU A 121 -11.03 4.74 -6.61
N ASN A 122 -9.85 4.06 -6.61
CA ASN A 122 -9.73 2.70 -7.10
C ASN A 122 -8.99 1.85 -6.04
N PRO A 123 -9.67 1.48 -4.96
CA PRO A 123 -9.04 0.74 -3.87
C PRO A 123 -8.57 -0.64 -4.37
N ASP A 124 -7.28 -0.92 -4.18
CA ASP A 124 -6.72 -2.25 -4.42
C ASP A 124 -6.99 -3.12 -3.18
N PRO A 125 -7.87 -4.13 -3.26
CA PRO A 125 -8.13 -5.03 -2.15
C PRO A 125 -6.93 -5.93 -1.81
N GLY A 126 -5.81 -5.79 -2.54
CA GLY A 126 -4.65 -6.64 -2.40
C GLY A 126 -4.79 -7.98 -3.12
N ARG A 127 -3.79 -8.83 -2.98
CA ARG A 127 -3.83 -10.18 -3.52
C ARG A 127 -4.69 -11.09 -2.67
N ILE A 128 -5.70 -11.68 -3.26
CA ILE A 128 -6.33 -12.87 -2.69
C ILE A 128 -5.34 -14.02 -2.86
N THR A 129 -4.71 -14.42 -1.78
CA THR A 129 -3.88 -15.63 -1.79
C THR A 129 -4.79 -16.85 -1.78
N MET A 130 -4.48 -17.84 -2.62
CA MET A 130 -5.14 -19.15 -2.49
C MET A 130 -4.74 -19.73 -1.14
N ARG A 131 -5.71 -19.93 -0.28
CA ARG A 131 -5.54 -20.63 1.00
C ARG A 131 -6.06 -22.06 0.87
N ARG A 132 -5.52 -22.95 1.68
CA ARG A 132 -6.08 -24.29 1.83
C ARG A 132 -7.46 -24.19 2.48
N LEU A 133 -8.41 -24.96 1.98
CA LEU A 133 -9.68 -25.11 2.66
C LEU A 133 -9.47 -25.83 4.00
N ASN A 134 -10.12 -25.34 5.05
CA ASN A 134 -10.18 -26.10 6.28
C ASN A 134 -11.11 -27.32 6.11
N ARG A 135 -11.15 -28.21 7.11
CA ARG A 135 -11.92 -29.45 7.03
C ARG A 135 -13.40 -29.23 6.77
N VAL A 136 -14.00 -28.24 7.42
CA VAL A 136 -15.43 -27.94 7.30
C VAL A 136 -15.72 -27.39 5.91
N GLU A 137 -14.92 -26.44 5.44
CA GLU A 137 -15.04 -25.86 4.10
C GLU A 137 -14.87 -26.94 3.02
N TYR A 138 -13.90 -27.85 3.20
CA TYR A 138 -13.69 -28.95 2.27
C TYR A 138 -14.90 -29.90 2.21
N SER A 139 -15.46 -30.29 3.37
CA SER A 139 -16.65 -31.14 3.45
C SER A 139 -17.84 -30.50 2.74
N HIS A 140 -18.10 -29.21 3.01
CA HIS A 140 -19.17 -28.47 2.34
C HIS A 140 -18.94 -28.38 0.83
N THR A 141 -17.73 -28.11 0.40
CA THR A 141 -17.38 -28.02 -1.02
C THR A 141 -17.65 -29.34 -1.75
N ILE A 142 -17.25 -30.47 -1.17
CA ILE A 142 -17.51 -31.81 -1.75
C ILE A 142 -19.02 -32.09 -1.80
N LYS A 143 -19.75 -31.75 -0.74
CA LYS A 143 -21.21 -31.91 -0.72
C LYS A 143 -21.89 -31.07 -1.79
N ASP A 144 -21.50 -29.81 -1.92
CA ASP A 144 -22.10 -28.88 -2.89
C ASP A 144 -21.77 -29.25 -4.35
N LEU A 145 -20.56 -29.72 -4.62
CA LEU A 145 -20.13 -30.07 -5.98
C LEU A 145 -20.58 -31.47 -6.41
N LEU A 146 -20.60 -32.45 -5.51
CA LEU A 146 -20.79 -33.86 -5.86
C LEU A 146 -22.05 -34.48 -5.24
N GLY A 147 -22.70 -33.78 -4.30
CA GLY A 147 -23.85 -34.31 -3.56
C GLY A 147 -23.48 -35.41 -2.57
N ILE A 148 -22.20 -35.59 -2.24
CA ILE A 148 -21.69 -36.67 -1.40
C ILE A 148 -21.36 -36.11 -0.02
N GLU A 149 -21.77 -36.80 1.06
CA GLU A 149 -21.30 -36.52 2.41
C GLU A 149 -19.94 -37.22 2.63
N PHE A 150 -18.90 -36.40 2.74
CA PHE A 150 -17.54 -36.86 2.95
C PHE A 150 -17.08 -36.59 4.38
N ASN A 151 -16.71 -37.68 5.10
CA ASN A 151 -16.19 -37.55 6.45
C ASN A 151 -14.71 -37.14 6.39
N VAL A 152 -14.45 -35.86 6.58
CA VAL A 152 -13.10 -35.29 6.55
C VAL A 152 -12.27 -35.66 7.79
N THR A 153 -12.91 -35.95 8.91
CA THR A 153 -12.25 -36.22 10.20
C THR A 153 -11.39 -37.50 10.15
N ASP A 154 -11.85 -38.50 9.41
CA ASP A 154 -11.17 -39.79 9.32
C ASP A 154 -10.06 -39.80 8.25
N ASN A 155 -10.11 -38.87 7.32
CA ASN A 155 -9.27 -38.86 6.13
C ASN A 155 -8.19 -37.78 6.10
N PHE A 156 -8.33 -36.73 6.92
CA PHE A 156 -7.41 -35.60 6.94
C PHE A 156 -6.85 -35.32 8.33
N PRO A 157 -5.60 -34.86 8.42
CA PRO A 157 -5.03 -34.40 9.70
C PRO A 157 -5.83 -33.19 10.23
N PRO A 158 -5.78 -32.91 11.53
CA PRO A 158 -6.39 -31.72 12.11
C PRO A 158 -5.92 -30.44 11.39
N ASP A 159 -6.81 -29.45 11.31
CA ASP A 159 -6.42 -28.15 10.83
C ASP A 159 -5.47 -27.48 11.83
N ASP A 160 -4.41 -26.85 11.32
CA ASP A 160 -3.53 -26.06 12.15
C ASP A 160 -4.28 -24.79 12.60
N THR A 161 -4.32 -24.57 13.91
CA THR A 161 -4.90 -23.36 14.47
C THR A 161 -3.84 -22.30 14.65
N GLY A 162 -3.76 -21.34 13.75
CA GLY A 162 -2.92 -20.16 13.88
C GLY A 162 -3.68 -19.06 14.65
N TYR A 163 -3.15 -18.62 15.80
CA TYR A 163 -3.75 -17.54 16.61
C TYR A 163 -5.22 -17.74 16.99
N GLY A 164 -5.68 -19.00 17.08
CA GLY A 164 -7.06 -19.34 17.44
C GLY A 164 -8.05 -19.41 16.27
N PHE A 165 -7.55 -19.33 15.03
CA PHE A 165 -8.36 -19.49 13.83
C PHE A 165 -7.92 -20.72 13.03
N ASP A 166 -8.91 -21.44 12.48
CA ASP A 166 -8.65 -22.54 11.54
C ASP A 166 -8.19 -21.94 10.19
N THR A 167 -6.98 -22.26 9.76
CA THR A 167 -6.38 -21.78 8.50
C THR A 167 -6.14 -22.91 7.52
#